data_25388426eee6e8ff2fccc7313b580db2
#
_entry.id   25388426eee6e8ff2fccc7313b580db2
#
_cell.length_a   1.000
_cell.length_b   1.000
_cell.length_c   1.000
_cell.angle_alpha   90.00
_cell.angle_beta   90.00
_cell.angle_gamma   90.00
#
_symmetry.space_group_name_H-M   'P 1'
#
loop_
_entity.id
_entity.type
_entity.pdbx_description
1 polymer ?
#
loop_
_entity_poly.entity_id
_entity_poly.type
_entity_poly.pdbx_seq_one_letter_code
_entity_poly.pdbx_strand_id
1 'polypeptide(L)'
;NDAYYRCTLHAAESVKSFDQKLIRTYRFDGNREGKDAFLLRRTLNGKDVFSLSASEVDLVVHAEGDVLYLGVPGKRVLATDIAAFLAGGPAWLERFSDRADRWKFFRRATFFAMVLLYPAILFFLVYAIVCPMLPARLGPRQRPLIASGISFVLITGGAFLLTPGREAPVPLEEIPAMLKSERTERQARALRTLCGHGSDVSSFPTLKESPSPAVRYWFARCLEKSPSAEATGLLLGLMEDSQVTVATTAMEVLARRKDRAAIPAILDKLAGSRHWYVQWYAYRALRRLGWCQSG
;
A
#
# COMPACT_ATOMS: atom_id res chain seq x y z
N ASN A 1 -6.79 12.75 -14.69
CA ASN A 1 -6.33 11.78 -13.67
C ASN A 1 -5.48 12.43 -12.58
N ASP A 2 -4.50 13.32 -12.91
CA ASP A 2 -3.65 13.98 -11.92
C ASP A 2 -4.44 14.85 -10.92
N ALA A 3 -5.46 15.58 -11.37
CA ALA A 3 -6.31 16.38 -10.49
C ALA A 3 -7.10 15.51 -9.50
N TYR A 4 -7.63 14.38 -9.96
CA TYR A 4 -8.34 13.42 -9.11
C TYR A 4 -7.42 12.85 -8.03
N TYR A 5 -6.21 12.39 -8.40
CA TYR A 5 -5.26 11.85 -7.45
C TYR A 5 -4.72 12.90 -6.47
N ARG A 6 -4.50 14.14 -6.92
CA ARG A 6 -4.11 15.24 -6.02
C ARG A 6 -5.20 15.57 -5.01
N CYS A 7 -6.46 15.65 -5.43
CA CYS A 7 -7.57 15.97 -4.53
C CYS A 7 -7.89 14.82 -3.57
N THR A 8 -7.98 13.57 -4.06
CA THR A 8 -8.35 12.41 -3.23
C THR A 8 -7.21 11.97 -2.32
N LEU A 9 -5.97 11.94 -2.79
CA LEU A 9 -4.82 11.59 -1.98
C LEU A 9 -4.54 12.65 -0.91
N HIS A 10 -4.65 13.92 -1.23
CA HIS A 10 -4.41 14.99 -0.25
C HIS A 10 -5.45 14.98 0.87
N ALA A 11 -6.73 14.83 0.53
CA ALA A 11 -7.79 14.69 1.53
C ALA A 11 -7.63 13.42 2.37
N ALA A 12 -7.28 12.28 1.75
CA ALA A 12 -7.06 11.03 2.45
C ALA A 12 -5.82 11.10 3.38
N GLU A 13 -4.72 11.69 2.95
CA GLU A 13 -3.53 11.84 3.78
C GLU A 13 -3.76 12.75 5.00
N SER A 14 -4.57 13.81 4.88
CA SER A 14 -4.87 14.73 5.99
C SER A 14 -5.65 14.07 7.15
N VAL A 15 -6.43 13.02 6.85
CA VAL A 15 -7.23 12.30 7.86
C VAL A 15 -6.63 10.97 8.29
N LYS A 16 -5.53 10.54 7.70
CA LYS A 16 -4.80 9.32 8.11
C LYS A 16 -4.06 9.53 9.44
N SER A 17 -3.92 8.44 10.20
CA SER A 17 -3.01 8.41 11.34
C SER A 17 -1.55 8.44 10.87
N PHE A 18 -0.63 8.79 11.76
CA PHE A 18 0.80 8.90 11.42
C PHE A 18 1.37 7.61 10.79
N ASP A 19 1.01 6.44 11.32
CA ASP A 19 1.45 5.13 10.82
C ASP A 19 0.86 4.77 9.45
N GLN A 20 -0.32 5.31 9.11
CA GLN A 20 -1.02 5.06 7.84
C GLN A 20 -0.60 6.01 6.72
N LYS A 21 0.10 7.11 7.04
CA LYS A 21 0.58 8.04 6.02
C LYS A 21 1.62 7.39 5.12
N LEU A 22 1.53 7.68 3.84
CA LEU A 22 2.48 7.21 2.84
C LEU A 22 3.85 7.89 3.03
N ILE A 23 3.82 9.19 3.25
CA ILE A 23 5.00 10.01 3.57
C ILE A 23 4.82 10.51 4.99
N ARG A 24 5.75 10.17 5.86
CA ARG A 24 5.81 10.62 7.25
C ARG A 24 6.96 11.56 7.42
N THR A 25 6.69 12.74 7.96
CA THR A 25 7.70 13.79 8.08
C THR A 25 7.96 14.11 9.55
N TYR A 26 9.20 14.49 9.84
CA TYR A 26 9.58 14.98 11.15
C TYR A 26 10.51 16.18 11.08
N ARG A 27 10.55 16.95 12.16
CA ARG A 27 11.63 17.91 12.43
C ARG A 27 12.08 17.81 13.87
N PHE A 28 13.33 18.17 14.11
CA PHE A 28 13.80 18.44 15.45
C PHE A 28 13.45 19.86 15.85
N ASP A 29 12.90 20.02 17.05
CA ASP A 29 12.69 21.31 17.67
C ASP A 29 13.88 21.56 18.61
N GLY A 30 14.73 22.52 18.22
CA GLY A 30 16.02 22.79 18.86
C GLY A 30 17.23 22.25 18.10
N ASN A 31 18.35 22.90 18.27
CA ASN A 31 19.62 22.57 17.59
C ASN A 31 20.41 21.57 18.46
N ARG A 32 20.00 20.30 18.40
CA ARG A 32 20.76 19.23 19.07
C ARG A 32 21.75 18.62 18.08
N GLU A 33 23.02 18.80 18.35
CA GLU A 33 24.13 18.16 17.65
C GLU A 33 24.71 17.04 18.52
N GLY A 34 25.36 16.07 17.92
CA GLY A 34 26.05 15.00 18.63
C GLY A 34 25.54 13.59 18.30
N LYS A 35 26.09 12.62 19.03
CA LYS A 35 25.88 11.19 18.79
C LYS A 35 24.38 10.79 18.89
N ASP A 36 23.66 11.33 19.86
CA ASP A 36 22.26 10.98 20.09
C ASP A 36 21.36 11.53 18.99
N ALA A 37 21.60 12.76 18.53
CA ALA A 37 20.88 13.33 17.41
C ALA A 37 21.08 12.51 16.12
N PHE A 38 22.31 12.04 15.88
CA PHE A 38 22.62 11.16 14.76
C PHE A 38 21.88 9.83 14.88
N LEU A 39 21.89 9.19 16.06
CA LEU A 39 21.20 7.92 16.29
C LEU A 39 19.69 8.06 16.15
N LEU A 40 19.09 9.13 16.68
CA LEU A 40 17.67 9.42 16.52
C LEU A 40 17.29 9.63 15.06
N ARG A 41 18.05 10.43 14.31
CA ARG A 41 17.86 10.62 12.86
C ARG A 41 17.95 9.31 12.11
N ARG A 42 18.95 8.49 12.42
CA ARG A 42 19.15 7.17 11.82
C ARG A 42 17.96 6.24 12.11
N THR A 43 17.46 6.23 13.35
CA THR A 43 16.31 5.42 13.75
C THR A 43 15.03 5.86 13.03
N LEU A 44 14.73 7.16 12.99
CA LEU A 44 13.55 7.69 12.31
C LEU A 44 13.62 7.43 10.79
N ASN A 45 14.74 7.77 10.19
CA ASN A 45 14.96 7.53 8.76
C ASN A 45 14.88 6.04 8.40
N GLY A 46 15.37 5.15 9.26
CA GLY A 46 15.25 3.70 9.10
C GLY A 46 13.81 3.19 9.17
N LYS A 47 12.87 4.02 9.61
CA LYS A 47 11.42 3.74 9.67
C LYS A 47 10.60 4.53 8.65
N ASP A 48 11.23 5.00 7.58
CA ASP A 48 10.60 5.80 6.53
C ASP A 48 9.94 7.09 7.05
N VAL A 49 10.53 7.71 8.08
CA VAL A 49 10.14 9.04 8.57
C VAL A 49 11.23 10.03 8.13
N PHE A 50 10.85 11.05 7.36
CA PHE A 50 11.79 11.93 6.66
C PHE A 50 11.92 13.27 7.34
N SER A 51 13.17 13.75 7.46
CA SER A 51 13.42 15.08 7.99
C SER A 51 12.95 16.16 7.00
N LEU A 52 12.19 17.11 7.50
CA LEU A 52 11.71 18.24 6.72
C LEU A 52 11.85 19.53 7.54
N SER A 53 12.40 20.58 6.92
CA SER A 53 12.55 21.89 7.58
C SER A 53 11.28 22.75 7.55
N ALA A 54 10.17 22.24 6.98
CA ALA A 54 8.91 22.98 6.88
C ALA A 54 8.22 23.17 8.24
N SER A 55 7.35 24.15 8.30
CA SER A 55 6.51 24.41 9.49
C SER A 55 5.49 23.27 9.74
N GLU A 56 4.98 22.70 8.66
CA GLU A 56 4.02 21.60 8.70
C GLU A 56 4.73 20.25 8.58
N VAL A 57 4.87 19.57 9.70
CA VAL A 57 5.41 18.21 9.80
C VAL A 57 4.45 17.34 10.60
N ASP A 58 4.54 16.02 10.41
CA ASP A 58 3.69 15.07 11.12
C ASP A 58 4.17 14.77 12.54
N LEU A 59 5.48 14.88 12.76
CA LEU A 59 6.14 14.59 14.02
C LEU A 59 7.13 15.70 14.36
N VAL A 60 7.00 16.28 15.54
CA VAL A 60 8.00 17.16 16.14
C VAL A 60 8.73 16.37 17.20
N VAL A 61 10.04 16.32 17.11
CA VAL A 61 10.92 15.64 18.06
C VAL A 61 11.68 16.69 18.85
N HIS A 62 11.43 16.74 20.14
CA HIS A 62 12.10 17.65 21.06
C HIS A 62 12.80 16.85 22.14
N ALA A 63 14.05 17.15 22.44
CA ALA A 63 14.82 16.45 23.44
C ALA A 63 15.33 17.41 24.50
N GLU A 64 15.01 17.15 25.76
CA GLU A 64 15.45 17.89 26.94
C GLU A 64 16.24 16.92 27.86
N GLY A 65 17.54 17.09 27.98
CA GLY A 65 18.38 16.13 28.68
C GLY A 65 18.26 14.73 28.08
N ASP A 66 17.92 13.74 28.88
CA ASP A 66 17.71 12.34 28.44
C ASP A 66 16.28 12.04 28.00
N VAL A 67 15.38 13.01 28.15
CA VAL A 67 13.96 12.83 27.82
C VAL A 67 13.68 13.28 26.38
N LEU A 68 13.02 12.43 25.64
CA LEU A 68 12.56 12.64 24.28
C LEU A 68 11.03 12.88 24.28
N TYR A 69 10.62 14.03 23.76
CA TYR A 69 9.23 14.36 23.54
C TYR A 69 8.88 14.17 22.07
N LEU A 70 7.85 13.38 21.81
CA LEU A 70 7.23 13.22 20.51
C LEU A 70 5.94 14.02 20.49
N GLY A 71 5.78 14.90 19.52
CA GLY A 71 4.63 15.79 19.43
C GLY A 71 4.16 16.05 18.00
N VAL A 72 3.07 16.77 17.90
CA VAL A 72 2.62 17.42 16.67
C VAL A 72 2.92 18.92 16.78
N PRO A 73 2.92 19.70 15.69
CA PRO A 73 3.16 21.14 15.78
C PRO A 73 2.32 21.80 16.88
N GLY A 74 2.99 22.44 17.84
CA GLY A 74 2.37 23.12 18.96
C GLY A 74 1.89 22.24 20.14
N LYS A 75 2.07 20.91 20.09
CA LYS A 75 1.61 20.04 21.19
C LYS A 75 2.55 18.84 21.42
N ARG A 76 3.05 18.69 22.66
CA ARG A 76 3.73 17.46 23.10
C ARG A 76 2.68 16.36 23.37
N VAL A 77 2.88 15.16 22.83
CA VAL A 77 1.91 14.05 22.89
C VAL A 77 2.42 12.90 23.76
N LEU A 78 3.71 12.60 23.65
CA LEU A 78 4.34 11.46 24.31
C LEU A 78 5.74 11.85 24.80
N ALA A 79 6.13 11.37 25.98
CA ALA A 79 7.48 11.49 26.51
C ALA A 79 8.08 10.09 26.70
N THR A 80 9.36 9.94 26.47
CA THR A 80 10.13 8.70 26.67
C THR A 80 11.61 9.05 26.87
N ASP A 81 12.39 8.10 27.40
CA ASP A 81 13.84 8.24 27.41
C ASP A 81 14.44 8.00 26.01
N ILE A 82 15.50 8.70 25.69
CA ILE A 82 16.21 8.53 24.42
C ILE A 82 16.67 7.08 24.25
N ALA A 83 17.25 6.46 25.30
CA ALA A 83 17.69 5.08 25.26
C ALA A 83 16.52 4.11 24.99
N ALA A 84 15.37 4.32 25.67
CA ALA A 84 14.17 3.51 25.46
C ALA A 84 13.61 3.69 24.05
N PHE A 85 13.65 4.89 23.48
CA PHE A 85 13.24 5.14 22.10
C PHE A 85 14.19 4.45 21.11
N LEU A 86 15.48 4.52 21.30
CA LEU A 86 16.47 3.88 20.41
C LEU A 86 16.34 2.35 20.42
N ALA A 87 16.01 1.77 21.58
CA ALA A 87 15.79 0.33 21.72
C ALA A 87 14.46 -0.14 21.11
N GLY A 88 13.38 0.64 21.28
CA GLY A 88 12.01 0.26 20.93
C GLY A 88 11.31 1.21 19.93
N GLY A 89 12.05 1.88 19.05
CA GLY A 89 11.55 2.93 18.16
C GLY A 89 10.22 2.65 17.45
N PRO A 90 10.00 1.48 16.84
CA PRO A 90 8.72 1.17 16.18
C PRO A 90 7.52 1.23 17.13
N ALA A 91 7.64 0.65 18.32
CA ALA A 91 6.55 0.63 19.29
C ALA A 91 6.23 2.04 19.84
N TRP A 92 7.24 2.91 19.94
CA TRP A 92 7.04 4.29 20.37
C TRP A 92 6.36 5.13 19.28
N LEU A 93 6.71 4.92 18.00
CA LEU A 93 6.04 5.58 16.88
C LEU A 93 4.58 5.13 16.73
N GLU A 94 4.28 3.86 16.97
CA GLU A 94 2.91 3.33 17.00
C GLU A 94 2.10 3.96 18.15
N ARG A 95 2.64 4.01 19.37
CA ARG A 95 2.02 4.69 20.51
C ARG A 95 1.80 6.17 20.26
N PHE A 96 2.76 6.83 19.61
CA PHE A 96 2.62 8.22 19.19
C PHE A 96 1.48 8.36 18.17
N SER A 97 1.47 7.51 17.15
CA SER A 97 0.41 7.50 16.12
C SER A 97 -0.98 7.39 16.74
N ASP A 98 -1.15 6.44 17.68
CA ASP A 98 -2.44 6.22 18.36
C ASP A 98 -2.90 7.41 19.22
N ARG A 99 -1.96 8.08 19.90
CA ARG A 99 -2.27 9.24 20.77
C ARG A 99 -2.43 10.54 20.01
N ALA A 100 -1.69 10.72 18.91
CA ALA A 100 -1.76 11.90 18.06
C ALA A 100 -2.95 11.89 17.11
N ASP A 101 -3.61 10.74 16.95
CA ASP A 101 -4.67 10.53 15.97
C ASP A 101 -6.00 11.20 16.35
N ARG A 102 -6.15 12.46 15.95
CA ARG A 102 -7.39 13.24 16.15
C ARG A 102 -8.56 12.78 15.30
N TRP A 103 -8.30 12.04 14.22
CA TRP A 103 -9.32 11.61 13.26
C TRP A 103 -9.80 10.17 13.46
N LYS A 104 -9.32 9.47 14.50
CA LYS A 104 -9.67 8.06 14.79
C LYS A 104 -11.17 7.81 14.83
N PHE A 105 -11.90 8.68 15.55
CA PHE A 105 -13.35 8.59 15.64
C PHE A 105 -14.01 8.83 14.27
N PHE A 106 -13.62 9.89 13.58
CA PHE A 106 -14.17 10.23 12.25
C PHE A 106 -13.98 9.08 11.25
N ARG A 107 -12.78 8.51 11.14
CA ARG A 107 -12.54 7.38 10.23
C ARG A 107 -13.37 6.16 10.60
N ARG A 108 -13.48 5.83 11.88
CA ARG A 108 -14.34 4.72 12.34
C ARG A 108 -15.81 4.99 12.05
N ALA A 109 -16.30 6.17 12.36
CA ALA A 109 -17.69 6.55 12.10
C ALA A 109 -18.01 6.50 10.59
N THR A 110 -17.13 7.03 9.75
CA THR A 110 -17.27 6.95 8.29
C THR A 110 -17.27 5.50 7.79
N PHE A 111 -16.37 4.66 8.29
CA PHE A 111 -16.34 3.25 7.94
C PHE A 111 -17.63 2.54 8.33
N PHE A 112 -18.11 2.71 9.57
CA PHE A 112 -19.38 2.12 10.00
C PHE A 112 -20.57 2.67 9.23
N ALA A 113 -20.59 3.97 8.95
CA ALA A 113 -21.62 4.57 8.12
C ALA A 113 -21.65 3.95 6.71
N MET A 114 -20.49 3.77 6.08
CA MET A 114 -20.41 3.10 4.77
C MET A 114 -20.89 1.65 4.83
N VAL A 115 -20.48 0.89 5.85
CA VAL A 115 -20.87 -0.52 5.99
C VAL A 115 -22.37 -0.69 6.25
N LEU A 116 -23.01 0.23 6.96
CA LEU A 116 -24.44 0.15 7.31
C LEU A 116 -25.32 0.87 6.30
N LEU A 117 -24.96 2.10 5.91
CA LEU A 117 -25.83 2.93 5.05
C LEU A 117 -25.78 2.48 3.58
N TYR A 118 -24.62 2.04 3.10
CA TYR A 118 -24.50 1.66 1.67
C TYR A 118 -25.40 0.46 1.30
N PRO A 119 -25.37 -0.66 2.07
CA PRO A 119 -26.32 -1.76 1.83
C PRO A 119 -27.77 -1.35 2.04
N ALA A 120 -28.06 -0.47 3.03
CA ALA A 120 -29.42 0.01 3.27
C ALA A 120 -29.94 0.85 2.09
N ILE A 121 -29.13 1.81 1.58
CA ILE A 121 -29.49 2.62 0.41
C ILE A 121 -29.73 1.72 -0.80
N LEU A 122 -28.82 0.75 -1.05
CA LEU A 122 -28.97 -0.19 -2.14
C LEU A 122 -30.25 -1.02 -2.01
N PHE A 123 -30.56 -1.47 -0.78
CA PHE A 123 -31.79 -2.19 -0.49
C PHE A 123 -33.03 -1.35 -0.83
N PHE A 124 -33.08 -0.10 -0.38
CA PHE A 124 -34.23 0.79 -0.66
C PHE A 124 -34.36 1.11 -2.16
N LEU A 125 -33.26 1.28 -2.88
CA LEU A 125 -33.27 1.48 -4.32
C LEU A 125 -33.85 0.25 -5.06
N VAL A 126 -33.36 -0.93 -4.74
CA VAL A 126 -33.87 -2.18 -5.35
C VAL A 126 -35.35 -2.40 -4.96
N TYR A 127 -35.70 -2.17 -3.71
CA TYR A 127 -37.08 -2.26 -3.22
C TYR A 127 -38.01 -1.30 -3.97
N ALA A 128 -37.59 -0.03 -4.19
CA ALA A 128 -38.35 0.95 -4.89
C ALA A 128 -38.63 0.59 -6.37
N ILE A 129 -37.74 -0.21 -6.97
CA ILE A 129 -37.90 -0.76 -8.32
C ILE A 129 -38.81 -1.99 -8.29
N VAL A 130 -38.57 -2.93 -7.40
CA VAL A 130 -39.25 -4.23 -7.33
C VAL A 130 -40.71 -4.08 -6.88
N CYS A 131 -40.96 -3.21 -5.89
CA CYS A 131 -42.30 -3.09 -5.31
C CYS A 131 -43.39 -2.67 -6.33
N PRO A 132 -43.20 -1.71 -7.22
CA PRO A 132 -44.18 -1.36 -8.24
C PRO A 132 -44.34 -2.44 -9.34
N MET A 133 -43.34 -3.27 -9.58
CA MET A 133 -43.39 -4.34 -10.58
C MET A 133 -44.24 -5.52 -10.13
N LEU A 134 -44.52 -5.65 -8.84
CA LEU A 134 -45.34 -6.74 -8.31
C LEU A 134 -46.84 -6.54 -8.66
N PRO A 135 -47.56 -7.63 -8.98
CA PRO A 135 -48.98 -7.58 -9.38
C PRO A 135 -49.85 -6.91 -8.33
N ALA A 136 -50.79 -6.07 -8.78
CA ALA A 136 -51.75 -5.39 -7.91
C ALA A 136 -52.72 -6.33 -7.15
N ARG A 137 -52.79 -7.59 -7.57
CA ARG A 137 -53.57 -8.65 -6.92
C ARG A 137 -53.04 -9.07 -5.54
N LEU A 138 -51.79 -8.74 -5.22
CA LEU A 138 -51.25 -8.97 -3.90
C LEU A 138 -51.80 -7.98 -2.90
N GLY A 139 -52.22 -8.48 -1.76
CA GLY A 139 -52.79 -7.65 -0.68
C GLY A 139 -51.75 -6.61 -0.17
N PRO A 140 -52.24 -5.54 0.50
CA PRO A 140 -51.42 -4.41 0.91
C PRO A 140 -50.28 -4.78 1.89
N ARG A 141 -50.40 -5.89 2.59
CA ARG A 141 -49.33 -6.43 3.48
C ARG A 141 -48.37 -7.39 2.79
N GLN A 142 -48.87 -8.15 1.79
CA GLN A 142 -48.07 -9.15 1.09
C GLN A 142 -47.08 -8.53 0.11
N ARG A 143 -47.52 -7.48 -0.61
CA ARG A 143 -46.70 -6.78 -1.61
C ARG A 143 -45.34 -6.26 -1.04
N PRO A 144 -45.31 -5.49 0.06
CA PRO A 144 -44.05 -5.01 0.63
C PRO A 144 -43.18 -6.12 1.20
N LEU A 145 -43.77 -7.20 1.78
CA LEU A 145 -43.00 -8.34 2.28
C LEU A 145 -42.29 -9.10 1.16
N ILE A 146 -43.01 -9.38 0.06
CA ILE A 146 -42.46 -10.08 -1.10
C ILE A 146 -41.40 -9.19 -1.76
N ALA A 147 -41.65 -7.88 -1.93
CA ALA A 147 -40.68 -6.94 -2.47
C ALA A 147 -39.39 -6.91 -1.62
N SER A 148 -39.51 -6.90 -0.29
CA SER A 148 -38.37 -6.92 0.61
C SER A 148 -37.57 -8.22 0.49
N GLY A 149 -38.24 -9.36 0.43
CA GLY A 149 -37.60 -10.67 0.25
C GLY A 149 -36.84 -10.76 -1.07
N ILE A 150 -37.47 -10.35 -2.18
CA ILE A 150 -36.82 -10.33 -3.49
C ILE A 150 -35.62 -9.37 -3.49
N SER A 151 -35.76 -8.14 -2.93
CA SER A 151 -34.67 -7.19 -2.87
C SER A 151 -33.48 -7.71 -2.07
N PHE A 152 -33.74 -8.36 -0.95
CA PHE A 152 -32.69 -9.00 -0.15
C PHE A 152 -31.98 -10.12 -0.91
N VAL A 153 -32.71 -10.99 -1.60
CA VAL A 153 -32.14 -12.07 -2.41
C VAL A 153 -31.32 -11.54 -3.58
N LEU A 154 -31.81 -10.49 -4.27
CA LEU A 154 -31.09 -9.88 -5.39
C LEU A 154 -29.77 -9.23 -4.93
N ILE A 155 -29.78 -8.54 -3.79
CA ILE A 155 -28.55 -7.91 -3.27
C ILE A 155 -27.55 -8.94 -2.77
N THR A 156 -28.00 -9.89 -1.96
CA THR A 156 -27.12 -10.94 -1.43
C THR A 156 -26.61 -11.88 -2.51
N GLY A 157 -27.48 -12.29 -3.43
CA GLY A 157 -27.12 -13.10 -4.59
C GLY A 157 -26.17 -12.35 -5.54
N GLY A 158 -26.48 -11.10 -5.83
CA GLY A 158 -25.61 -10.23 -6.64
C GLY A 158 -24.23 -10.02 -5.97
N ALA A 159 -24.19 -9.76 -4.67
CA ALA A 159 -22.94 -9.65 -3.92
C ALA A 159 -22.16 -10.97 -3.95
N PHE A 160 -22.83 -12.11 -3.83
CA PHE A 160 -22.21 -13.42 -3.93
C PHE A 160 -21.65 -13.71 -5.33
N LEU A 161 -22.38 -13.35 -6.39
CA LEU A 161 -21.93 -13.49 -7.77
C LEU A 161 -20.79 -12.56 -8.15
N LEU A 162 -20.78 -11.34 -7.55
CA LEU A 162 -19.73 -10.34 -7.76
C LEU A 162 -18.49 -10.57 -6.89
N THR A 163 -18.61 -11.37 -5.82
CA THR A 163 -17.43 -11.82 -5.10
C THR A 163 -16.62 -12.70 -6.06
N PRO A 164 -15.38 -12.29 -6.43
CA PRO A 164 -14.56 -13.16 -7.27
C PRO A 164 -14.43 -14.48 -6.53
N GLY A 165 -15.05 -15.53 -7.11
CA GLY A 165 -14.97 -16.88 -6.58
C GLY A 165 -13.49 -17.16 -6.29
N ARG A 166 -13.18 -17.78 -5.17
CA ARG A 166 -11.83 -18.30 -4.94
C ARG A 166 -11.52 -19.16 -6.16
N GLU A 167 -10.70 -18.61 -7.05
CA GLU A 167 -10.22 -19.36 -8.19
C GLU A 167 -9.66 -20.68 -7.66
N ALA A 168 -10.13 -21.77 -8.21
CA ALA A 168 -9.62 -23.08 -7.82
C ALA A 168 -8.09 -23.07 -7.93
N PRO A 169 -7.38 -23.63 -6.95
CA PRO A 169 -5.92 -23.65 -6.99
C PRO A 169 -5.48 -24.35 -8.29
N VAL A 170 -4.57 -23.72 -9.00
CA VAL A 170 -4.01 -24.28 -10.23
C VAL A 170 -3.11 -25.46 -9.86
N PRO A 171 -3.33 -26.66 -10.42
CA PRO A 171 -2.41 -27.76 -10.23
C PRO A 171 -0.99 -27.37 -10.69
N LEU A 172 0.03 -27.66 -9.89
CA LEU A 172 1.41 -27.29 -10.20
C LEU A 172 1.89 -27.87 -11.54
N GLU A 173 1.35 -29.01 -11.94
CA GLU A 173 1.64 -29.70 -13.20
C GLU A 173 1.22 -28.92 -14.44
N GLU A 174 0.16 -28.12 -14.35
CA GLU A 174 -0.37 -27.32 -15.46
C GLU A 174 0.36 -25.98 -15.62
N ILE A 175 1.09 -25.55 -14.60
CA ILE A 175 1.71 -24.20 -14.57
C ILE A 175 2.68 -23.97 -15.74
N PRO A 176 3.59 -24.89 -16.08
CA PRO A 176 4.53 -24.67 -17.19
C PRO A 176 3.81 -24.48 -18.55
N ALA A 177 2.73 -25.20 -18.77
CA ALA A 177 1.90 -25.04 -19.97
C ALA A 177 1.14 -23.71 -19.96
N MET A 178 0.66 -23.28 -18.78
CA MET A 178 -0.03 -22.00 -18.63
C MET A 178 0.90 -20.81 -18.85
N LEU A 179 2.16 -20.88 -18.42
CA LEU A 179 3.15 -19.82 -18.61
C LEU A 179 3.54 -19.65 -20.08
N LYS A 180 3.50 -20.74 -20.87
CA LYS A 180 3.74 -20.71 -22.31
C LYS A 180 2.50 -20.37 -23.15
N SER A 181 1.33 -20.25 -22.51
CA SER A 181 0.09 -19.93 -23.20
C SER A 181 0.10 -18.51 -23.75
N GLU A 182 -0.48 -18.29 -24.92
CA GLU A 182 -0.69 -16.96 -25.50
C GLU A 182 -1.73 -16.13 -24.70
N ARG A 183 -2.55 -16.78 -23.87
CA ARG A 183 -3.56 -16.09 -23.05
C ARG A 183 -2.93 -15.49 -21.80
N THR A 184 -2.85 -14.18 -21.77
CA THR A 184 -2.24 -13.40 -20.67
C THR A 184 -2.90 -13.63 -19.30
N GLU A 185 -4.21 -13.94 -19.28
CA GLU A 185 -4.94 -14.28 -18.05
C GLU A 185 -4.45 -15.61 -17.43
N ARG A 186 -4.16 -16.60 -18.29
CA ARG A 186 -3.59 -17.88 -17.83
C ARG A 186 -2.18 -17.69 -17.30
N GLN A 187 -1.36 -16.89 -18.00
CA GLN A 187 -0.01 -16.56 -17.54
C GLN A 187 -0.04 -15.85 -16.18
N ALA A 188 -0.88 -14.81 -16.02
CA ALA A 188 -1.00 -14.07 -14.78
C ALA A 188 -1.49 -14.97 -13.63
N ARG A 189 -2.43 -15.87 -13.90
CA ARG A 189 -2.93 -16.84 -12.92
C ARG A 189 -1.85 -17.83 -12.48
N ALA A 190 -1.08 -18.37 -13.43
CA ALA A 190 0.04 -19.26 -13.16
C ALA A 190 1.12 -18.59 -12.31
N LEU A 191 1.52 -17.36 -12.67
CA LEU A 191 2.47 -16.55 -11.90
C LEU A 191 1.99 -16.29 -10.48
N ARG A 192 0.72 -15.91 -10.32
CA ARG A 192 0.12 -15.66 -9.00
C ARG A 192 0.20 -16.89 -8.10
N THR A 193 -0.05 -18.08 -8.65
CA THR A 193 0.10 -19.35 -7.92
C THR A 193 1.56 -19.62 -7.55
N LEU A 194 2.50 -19.47 -8.50
CA LEU A 194 3.94 -19.66 -8.26
C LEU A 194 4.51 -18.71 -7.21
N CYS A 195 4.09 -17.44 -7.22
CA CYS A 195 4.46 -16.47 -6.18
C CYS A 195 4.11 -16.97 -4.78
N GLY A 196 2.95 -17.60 -4.62
CA GLY A 196 2.53 -18.19 -3.35
C GLY A 196 3.45 -19.33 -2.91
N HIS A 197 3.89 -20.15 -3.84
CA HIS A 197 4.77 -21.32 -3.57
C HIS A 197 6.27 -20.97 -3.51
N GLY A 198 6.68 -19.78 -3.92
CA GLY A 198 8.08 -19.37 -3.90
C GLY A 198 8.96 -20.06 -4.94
N SER A 199 8.35 -20.50 -6.04
CA SER A 199 9.05 -21.16 -7.14
C SER A 199 9.86 -20.18 -7.97
N ASP A 200 10.98 -20.63 -8.52
CA ASP A 200 11.82 -19.81 -9.40
C ASP A 200 11.17 -19.64 -10.77
N VAL A 201 11.01 -18.37 -11.18
CA VAL A 201 10.44 -18.00 -12.47
C VAL A 201 11.48 -17.37 -13.43
N SER A 202 12.75 -17.30 -13.03
CA SER A 202 13.82 -16.69 -13.84
C SER A 202 14.04 -17.42 -15.15
N SER A 203 13.68 -18.72 -15.23
CA SER A 203 13.72 -19.53 -16.46
C SER A 203 12.70 -19.11 -17.54
N PHE A 204 11.82 -18.15 -17.26
CA PHE A 204 10.83 -17.63 -18.21
C PHE A 204 11.04 -16.14 -18.52
N PRO A 205 12.23 -15.70 -19.02
CA PRO A 205 12.58 -14.30 -19.17
C PRO A 205 11.69 -13.56 -20.16
N THR A 206 11.05 -14.26 -21.10
CA THR A 206 10.11 -13.70 -22.08
C THR A 206 8.87 -13.06 -21.44
N LEU A 207 8.52 -13.44 -20.21
CA LEU A 207 7.37 -12.88 -19.50
C LEU A 207 7.55 -11.39 -19.13
N LYS A 208 8.79 -10.89 -19.08
CA LYS A 208 9.07 -9.46 -18.89
C LYS A 208 8.58 -8.60 -20.05
N GLU A 209 8.47 -9.19 -21.25
CA GLU A 209 8.05 -8.52 -22.48
C GLU A 209 6.56 -8.78 -22.82
N SER A 210 5.84 -9.45 -21.92
CA SER A 210 4.41 -9.70 -22.11
C SER A 210 3.64 -8.39 -22.39
N PRO A 211 2.71 -8.37 -23.35
CA PRO A 211 1.88 -7.20 -23.63
C PRO A 211 1.00 -6.83 -22.42
N SER A 212 0.72 -7.78 -21.51
CA SER A 212 -0.10 -7.56 -20.32
C SER A 212 0.70 -7.01 -19.15
N PRO A 213 0.40 -5.79 -18.67
CA PRO A 213 1.02 -5.26 -17.45
C PRO A 213 0.82 -6.15 -16.23
N ALA A 214 -0.31 -6.88 -16.16
CA ALA A 214 -0.59 -7.80 -15.05
C ALA A 214 0.40 -8.98 -15.03
N VAL A 215 0.76 -9.51 -16.20
CA VAL A 215 1.77 -10.58 -16.30
C VAL A 215 3.13 -10.07 -15.85
N ARG A 216 3.58 -8.91 -16.36
CA ARG A 216 4.85 -8.29 -15.98
C ARG A 216 4.92 -7.95 -14.50
N TYR A 217 3.81 -7.46 -13.92
CA TYR A 217 3.69 -7.19 -12.49
C TYR A 217 3.88 -8.47 -11.64
N TRP A 218 3.14 -9.52 -11.97
CA TRP A 218 3.26 -10.78 -11.22
C TRP A 218 4.60 -11.45 -11.43
N PHE A 219 5.18 -11.33 -12.62
CA PHE A 219 6.53 -11.80 -12.89
C PHE A 219 7.56 -11.09 -11.99
N ALA A 220 7.52 -9.75 -11.92
CA ALA A 220 8.36 -8.99 -11.01
C ALA A 220 8.21 -9.46 -9.54
N ARG A 221 6.97 -9.68 -9.10
CA ARG A 221 6.67 -10.18 -7.74
C ARG A 221 7.26 -11.55 -7.46
N CYS A 222 7.16 -12.46 -8.42
CA CYS A 222 7.69 -13.83 -8.26
C CYS A 222 9.22 -13.87 -8.17
N LEU A 223 9.91 -12.96 -8.84
CA LEU A 223 11.37 -12.84 -8.78
C LEU A 223 11.89 -12.49 -7.37
N GLU A 224 11.04 -12.08 -6.44
CA GLU A 224 11.44 -11.81 -5.05
C GLU A 224 12.10 -13.03 -4.40
N LYS A 225 11.56 -14.21 -4.64
CA LYS A 225 12.02 -15.47 -4.06
C LYS A 225 12.95 -16.28 -4.96
N SER A 226 13.21 -15.79 -6.18
CA SER A 226 14.11 -16.45 -7.11
C SER A 226 15.57 -16.36 -6.62
N PRO A 227 16.29 -17.46 -6.42
CA PRO A 227 17.68 -17.42 -5.96
C PRO A 227 18.66 -17.04 -7.08
N SER A 228 18.22 -17.01 -8.33
CA SER A 228 19.06 -16.75 -9.50
C SER A 228 19.62 -15.33 -9.52
N ALA A 229 20.91 -15.20 -9.90
CA ALA A 229 21.54 -13.91 -10.18
C ALA A 229 20.88 -13.19 -11.38
N GLU A 230 20.32 -13.95 -12.32
CA GLU A 230 19.60 -13.43 -13.48
C GLU A 230 18.35 -12.64 -13.07
N ALA A 231 17.75 -12.99 -11.92
CA ALA A 231 16.57 -12.29 -11.40
C ALA A 231 16.84 -10.79 -11.18
N THR A 232 18.03 -10.41 -10.76
CA THR A 232 18.43 -8.99 -10.61
C THR A 232 18.43 -8.28 -11.95
N GLY A 233 19.00 -8.88 -13.00
CA GLY A 233 19.00 -8.33 -14.35
C GLY A 233 17.58 -8.18 -14.93
N LEU A 234 16.72 -9.18 -14.70
CA LEU A 234 15.31 -9.13 -15.12
C LEU A 234 14.55 -8.01 -14.40
N LEU A 235 14.78 -7.83 -13.10
CA LEU A 235 14.16 -6.77 -12.30
C LEU A 235 14.66 -5.38 -12.72
N LEU A 236 15.95 -5.22 -13.01
CA LEU A 236 16.49 -3.96 -13.56
C LEU A 236 15.83 -3.61 -14.88
N GLY A 237 15.62 -4.59 -15.76
CA GLY A 237 14.86 -4.37 -17.01
C GLY A 237 13.40 -3.96 -16.76
N LEU A 238 12.73 -4.59 -15.81
CA LEU A 238 11.34 -4.25 -15.43
C LEU A 238 11.22 -2.90 -14.72
N MET A 239 12.30 -2.38 -14.14
CA MET A 239 12.32 -1.03 -13.55
C MET A 239 12.17 0.06 -14.63
N GLU A 240 12.48 -0.24 -15.89
CA GLU A 240 12.28 0.65 -17.03
C GLU A 240 10.91 0.48 -17.71
N ASP A 241 10.01 -0.30 -17.12
CA ASP A 241 8.67 -0.54 -17.66
C ASP A 241 7.87 0.77 -17.79
N SER A 242 7.12 0.89 -18.89
CA SER A 242 6.23 2.03 -19.14
C SER A 242 5.09 2.13 -18.11
N GLN A 243 4.72 1.01 -17.49
CA GLN A 243 3.70 0.98 -16.45
C GLN A 243 4.33 1.24 -15.08
N VAL A 244 3.97 2.36 -14.48
CA VAL A 244 4.48 2.80 -13.18
C VAL A 244 4.37 1.71 -12.10
N THR A 245 3.27 0.95 -12.10
CA THR A 245 3.05 -0.12 -11.12
C THR A 245 4.06 -1.26 -11.27
N VAL A 246 4.45 -1.61 -12.51
CA VAL A 246 5.47 -2.64 -12.76
C VAL A 246 6.84 -2.14 -12.33
N ALA A 247 7.22 -0.93 -12.78
CA ALA A 247 8.51 -0.32 -12.44
C ALA A 247 8.71 -0.18 -10.94
N THR A 248 7.70 0.31 -10.21
CA THR A 248 7.78 0.47 -8.75
C THR A 248 7.82 -0.86 -8.02
N THR A 249 7.13 -1.89 -8.53
CA THR A 249 7.18 -3.24 -7.99
C THR A 249 8.58 -3.85 -8.15
N ALA A 250 9.22 -3.66 -9.30
CA ALA A 250 10.58 -4.13 -9.53
C ALA A 250 11.57 -3.51 -8.53
N MET A 251 11.51 -2.19 -8.30
CA MET A 251 12.32 -1.50 -7.28
C MET A 251 12.06 -2.05 -5.87
N GLU A 252 10.80 -2.29 -5.52
CA GLU A 252 10.43 -2.83 -4.21
C GLU A 252 10.99 -4.25 -4.02
N VAL A 253 10.92 -5.09 -5.04
CA VAL A 253 11.45 -6.45 -5.02
C VAL A 253 12.97 -6.44 -4.91
N LEU A 254 13.70 -5.61 -5.66
CA LEU A 254 15.14 -5.43 -5.53
C LEU A 254 15.53 -5.05 -4.09
N ALA A 255 14.76 -4.16 -3.49
CA ALA A 255 14.99 -3.75 -2.10
C ALA A 255 14.73 -4.89 -1.10
N ARG A 256 13.71 -5.73 -1.31
CA ARG A 256 13.42 -6.89 -0.45
C ARG A 256 14.48 -8.00 -0.59
N ARG A 257 14.97 -8.19 -1.79
CA ARG A 257 16.10 -9.09 -2.08
C ARG A 257 17.42 -8.61 -1.48
N LYS A 258 17.48 -7.34 -1.04
CA LYS A 258 18.70 -6.67 -0.57
C LYS A 258 19.80 -6.59 -1.65
N ASP A 259 19.39 -6.48 -2.90
CA ASP A 259 20.26 -6.39 -4.07
C ASP A 259 20.93 -5.02 -4.17
N ARG A 260 22.01 -4.83 -3.43
CA ARG A 260 22.76 -3.55 -3.39
C ARG A 260 23.34 -3.13 -4.73
N ALA A 261 23.59 -4.08 -5.62
CA ALA A 261 24.03 -3.79 -6.99
C ALA A 261 23.03 -2.95 -7.80
N ALA A 262 21.74 -2.91 -7.39
CA ALA A 262 20.71 -2.10 -8.02
C ALA A 262 20.74 -0.62 -7.60
N ILE A 263 21.52 -0.23 -6.56
CA ILE A 263 21.55 1.15 -6.05
C ILE A 263 21.82 2.18 -7.15
N PRO A 264 22.86 2.04 -8.01
CA PRO A 264 23.12 3.04 -9.06
C PRO A 264 21.93 3.23 -10.01
N ALA A 265 21.35 2.13 -10.49
CA ALA A 265 20.22 2.18 -11.42
C ALA A 265 18.96 2.79 -10.76
N ILE A 266 18.73 2.54 -9.46
CA ILE A 266 17.61 3.17 -8.74
C ILE A 266 17.86 4.66 -8.52
N LEU A 267 19.11 5.09 -8.31
CA LEU A 267 19.48 6.51 -8.22
C LEU A 267 19.25 7.23 -9.55
N ASP A 268 19.63 6.62 -10.67
CA ASP A 268 19.38 7.17 -12.00
C ASP A 268 17.88 7.28 -12.28
N LYS A 269 17.10 6.28 -11.87
CA LYS A 269 15.64 6.32 -11.98
C LYS A 269 15.01 7.41 -11.12
N LEU A 270 15.53 7.62 -9.90
CA LEU A 270 15.11 8.68 -9.00
C LEU A 270 15.36 10.05 -9.61
N ALA A 271 16.56 10.27 -10.15
CA ALA A 271 16.98 11.55 -10.74
C ALA A 271 16.24 11.84 -12.07
N GLY A 272 16.04 10.81 -12.90
CA GLY A 272 15.44 10.96 -14.24
C GLY A 272 13.90 11.01 -14.24
N SER A 273 13.23 10.53 -13.19
CA SER A 273 11.77 10.47 -13.17
C SER A 273 11.15 11.79 -12.73
N ARG A 274 10.16 12.27 -13.51
CA ARG A 274 9.28 13.40 -13.10
C ARG A 274 8.02 12.93 -12.39
N HIS A 275 7.81 11.65 -12.25
CA HIS A 275 6.62 11.07 -11.62
C HIS A 275 6.89 10.87 -10.12
N TRP A 276 6.22 11.66 -9.27
CA TRP A 276 6.44 11.65 -7.81
C TRP A 276 6.31 10.26 -7.16
N TYR A 277 5.41 9.42 -7.69
CA TYR A 277 5.18 8.06 -7.19
C TYR A 277 6.39 7.14 -7.47
N VAL A 278 7.01 7.26 -8.66
CA VAL A 278 8.25 6.56 -9.01
C VAL A 278 9.39 7.03 -8.11
N GLN A 279 9.54 8.35 -7.94
CA GLN A 279 10.56 8.94 -7.07
C GLN A 279 10.42 8.45 -5.63
N TRP A 280 9.18 8.39 -5.13
CA TRP A 280 8.89 7.88 -3.80
C TRP A 280 9.34 6.42 -3.62
N TYR A 281 8.94 5.52 -4.54
CA TYR A 281 9.32 4.11 -4.47
C TYR A 281 10.82 3.90 -4.66
N ALA A 282 11.47 4.65 -5.56
CA ALA A 282 12.91 4.64 -5.75
C ALA A 282 13.64 5.04 -4.47
N TYR A 283 13.27 6.15 -3.86
CA TYR A 283 13.87 6.60 -2.60
C TYR A 283 13.66 5.59 -1.48
N ARG A 284 12.47 5.04 -1.35
CA ARG A 284 12.14 4.01 -0.37
C ARG A 284 12.96 2.73 -0.57
N ALA A 285 13.15 2.30 -1.82
CA ALA A 285 13.98 1.16 -2.16
C ALA A 285 15.45 1.40 -1.77
N LEU A 286 16.00 2.57 -2.10
CA LEU A 286 17.35 2.99 -1.72
C LEU A 286 17.55 2.94 -0.20
N ARG A 287 16.59 3.46 0.57
CA ARG A 287 16.65 3.44 2.04
C ARG A 287 16.69 2.02 2.59
N ARG A 288 15.87 1.11 2.04
CA ARG A 288 15.85 -0.31 2.41
C ARG A 288 17.15 -1.03 2.05
N LEU A 289 17.80 -0.61 0.97
CA LEU A 289 19.12 -1.12 0.56
C LEU A 289 20.29 -0.56 1.42
N GLY A 290 19.98 0.35 2.34
CA GLY A 290 20.95 0.95 3.24
C GLY A 290 21.70 2.14 2.63
N TRP A 291 21.23 2.68 1.51
CA TRP A 291 21.75 3.93 0.97
C TRP A 291 21.34 5.11 1.83
N CYS A 292 22.28 5.99 2.11
CA CYS A 292 22.06 7.25 2.80
C CYS A 292 22.63 8.37 1.94
N GLN A 293 21.87 9.45 1.83
CA GLN A 293 22.38 10.65 1.21
C GLN A 293 23.49 11.20 2.11
N SER A 294 24.71 11.27 1.58
CA SER A 294 25.78 12.01 2.24
C SER A 294 25.43 13.50 2.18
N GLY A 295 25.24 14.11 3.34
CA GLY A 295 25.04 15.55 3.47
C GLY A 295 26.28 16.32 3.13
#